data_dce18d4cb0c428f430a0baaf4d4d4f40
#
_entry.id   dce18d4cb0c428f430a0baaf4d4d4f40
#
_cell.length_a   1.000
_cell.length_b   1.000
_cell.length_c   1.000
_cell.angle_alpha   90.00
_cell.angle_beta   90.00
_cell.angle_gamma   90.00
#
_symmetry.space_group_name_H-M   'P 1'
#
loop_
_entity.id
_entity.type
_entity.pdbx_description
1 polymer ?
#
loop_
_entity_poly.entity_id
_entity_poly.type
_entity_poly.pdbx_seq_one_letter_code
_entity_poly.pdbx_strand_id
1 'polypeptide(L)'
;MSFFELLANTPKIFGFLGIFLFLISLIAYIFNFGFKFRITGATIFSLLLSLSSWAFIQSYTEKVVIENAKYVPIVYDNGFDLIIAKADDDFPEESIEPTLEQLSENLRKGSRSGANVKIKIRKLEKISDDVSKPVVIGEVQKNVKMN
;
A
#
# COMPACT_ATOMS: atom_id res chain seq x y z
N MET A 1 11.24 10.20 13.37
CA MET A 1 9.82 9.93 13.10
C MET A 1 9.71 9.57 11.63
N SER A 2 9.33 8.34 11.30
CA SER A 2 9.08 7.97 9.91
C SER A 2 7.78 8.62 9.43
N PHE A 3 7.64 8.81 8.12
CA PHE A 3 6.40 9.34 7.53
C PHE A 3 5.17 8.48 7.93
N PHE A 4 5.37 7.19 8.03
CA PHE A 4 4.33 6.24 8.45
C PHE A 4 3.92 6.43 9.91
N GLU A 5 4.85 6.63 10.83
CA GLU A 5 4.54 6.90 12.25
C GLU A 5 3.75 8.20 12.42
N LEU A 6 4.11 9.23 11.66
CA LEU A 6 3.39 10.50 11.64
C LEU A 6 1.96 10.29 11.14
N LEU A 7 1.81 9.54 10.05
CA LEU A 7 0.51 9.21 9.47
C LEU A 7 -0.35 8.38 10.43
N ALA A 8 0.23 7.38 11.11
CA ALA A 8 -0.47 6.52 12.06
C ALA A 8 -0.98 7.26 13.31
N ASN A 9 -0.32 8.34 13.70
CA ASN A 9 -0.74 9.18 14.84
C ASN A 9 -1.75 10.27 14.48
N THR A 10 -1.83 10.66 13.21
CA THR A 10 -2.72 11.72 12.73
C THR A 10 -4.19 11.52 13.11
N PRO A 11 -4.84 10.35 12.90
CA PRO A 11 -6.23 10.15 13.27
C PRO A 11 -6.47 10.24 14.77
N LYS A 12 -5.51 9.83 15.60
CA LYS A 12 -5.61 9.94 17.06
C LYS A 12 -5.62 11.41 17.50
N ILE A 13 -4.71 12.21 16.95
CA ILE A 13 -4.60 13.64 17.26
C ILE A 13 -5.87 14.37 16.87
N PHE A 14 -6.35 14.19 15.63
CA PHE A 14 -7.59 14.82 15.16
C PHE A 14 -8.84 14.27 15.85
N GLY A 15 -8.83 13.00 16.24
CA GLY A 15 -9.91 12.39 17.02
C GLY A 15 -10.03 13.02 18.40
N PHE A 16 -8.93 13.13 19.14
CA PHE A 16 -8.91 13.81 20.46
C PHE A 16 -9.32 15.28 20.36
N LEU A 17 -8.77 16.00 19.36
CA LEU A 17 -9.15 17.39 19.11
C LEU A 17 -10.64 17.51 18.79
N GLY A 18 -11.17 16.63 17.97
CA GLY A 18 -12.60 16.59 17.62
C GLY A 18 -13.51 16.36 18.84
N ILE A 19 -13.16 15.41 19.71
CA ILE A 19 -13.90 15.13 20.96
C ILE A 19 -13.83 16.34 21.89
N PHE A 20 -12.67 16.95 22.04
CA PHE A 20 -12.49 18.14 22.87
C PHE A 20 -13.34 19.32 22.37
N LEU A 21 -13.30 19.61 21.07
CA LEU A 21 -14.12 20.63 20.45
C LEU A 21 -15.63 20.30 20.55
N PHE A 22 -15.99 19.02 20.51
CA PHE A 22 -17.38 18.59 20.69
C PHE A 22 -17.92 18.97 22.09
N LEU A 23 -17.11 18.72 23.15
CA LEU A 23 -17.49 19.11 24.52
C LEU A 23 -17.64 20.65 24.64
N ILE A 24 -16.73 21.41 24.05
CA ILE A 24 -16.86 22.88 24.04
C ILE A 24 -18.09 23.32 23.24
N SER A 25 -18.40 22.65 22.14
CA SER A 25 -19.61 22.91 21.35
C SER A 25 -20.88 22.70 22.16
N LEU A 26 -20.97 21.60 22.93
CA LEU A 26 -22.11 21.36 23.83
C LEU A 26 -22.29 22.48 24.86
N ILE A 27 -21.20 22.89 25.51
CA ILE A 27 -21.19 24.00 26.47
C ILE A 27 -21.65 25.30 25.78
N ALA A 28 -21.15 25.57 24.58
CA ALA A 28 -21.50 26.77 23.81
C ALA A 28 -23.00 26.80 23.43
N TYR A 29 -23.61 25.63 23.20
CA TYR A 29 -25.08 25.55 22.98
C TYR A 29 -25.86 25.78 24.26
N ILE A 30 -25.45 25.19 25.40
CA ILE A 30 -26.13 25.34 26.69
C ILE A 30 -26.17 26.82 27.12
N PHE A 31 -25.00 27.48 27.03
CA PHE A 31 -24.83 28.90 27.41
C PHE A 31 -25.21 29.90 26.30
N ASN A 32 -25.65 29.40 25.13
CA ASN A 32 -26.08 30.20 23.97
C ASN A 32 -25.02 31.20 23.48
N PHE A 33 -23.73 30.81 23.48
CA PHE A 33 -22.65 31.67 23.01
C PHE A 33 -22.77 31.96 21.50
N GLY A 34 -22.39 33.18 21.09
CA GLY A 34 -22.45 33.61 19.69
C GLY A 34 -21.56 32.84 18.71
N PHE A 35 -20.51 32.16 19.21
CA PHE A 35 -19.57 31.37 18.41
C PHE A 35 -19.95 29.87 18.28
N LYS A 36 -21.08 29.42 18.83
CA LYS A 36 -21.50 28.00 18.83
C LYS A 36 -21.44 27.33 17.46
N PHE A 37 -21.90 28.00 16.43
CA PHE A 37 -21.87 27.44 15.07
C PHE A 37 -20.46 27.28 14.50
N ARG A 38 -19.53 28.19 14.83
CA ARG A 38 -18.12 28.11 14.38
C ARG A 38 -17.41 26.90 15.01
N ILE A 39 -17.63 26.69 16.32
CA ILE A 39 -17.05 25.52 17.01
C ILE A 39 -17.65 24.23 16.50
N THR A 40 -18.96 24.19 16.26
CA THR A 40 -19.60 23.00 15.68
C THR A 40 -19.01 22.66 14.32
N GLY A 41 -18.79 23.66 13.45
CA GLY A 41 -18.10 23.44 12.16
C GLY A 41 -16.68 22.89 12.32
N ALA A 42 -15.90 23.46 13.24
CA ALA A 42 -14.55 22.99 13.54
C ALA A 42 -14.54 21.56 14.11
N THR A 43 -15.52 21.21 14.95
CA THR A 43 -15.70 19.85 15.50
C THR A 43 -15.95 18.84 14.37
N ILE A 44 -16.94 19.10 13.51
CA ILE A 44 -17.30 18.22 12.40
C ILE A 44 -16.09 18.04 11.47
N PHE A 45 -15.41 19.14 11.12
CA PHE A 45 -14.22 19.08 10.26
C PHE A 45 -13.11 18.25 10.88
N SER A 46 -12.83 18.41 12.17
CA SER A 46 -11.80 17.65 12.89
C SER A 46 -12.11 16.15 12.93
N LEU A 47 -13.38 15.78 13.19
CA LEU A 47 -13.82 14.39 13.19
C LEU A 47 -13.75 13.76 11.79
N LEU A 48 -14.14 14.51 10.75
CA LEU A 48 -14.02 14.05 9.37
C LEU A 48 -12.54 13.84 8.95
N LEU A 49 -11.64 14.73 9.36
CA LEU A 49 -10.20 14.55 9.14
C LEU A 49 -9.65 13.31 9.86
N SER A 50 -10.09 13.07 11.09
CA SER A 50 -9.71 11.85 11.83
C SER A 50 -10.15 10.60 11.09
N LEU A 51 -11.42 10.53 10.67
CA LEU A 51 -11.98 9.39 9.95
C LEU A 51 -11.31 9.18 8.59
N SER A 52 -11.09 10.25 7.84
CA SER A 52 -10.41 10.22 6.54
C SER A 52 -8.97 9.72 6.67
N SER A 53 -8.23 10.23 7.67
CA SER A 53 -6.86 9.79 7.95
C SER A 53 -6.80 8.33 8.36
N TRP A 54 -7.77 7.86 9.16
CA TRP A 54 -7.87 6.46 9.54
C TRP A 54 -8.13 5.56 8.32
N ALA A 55 -9.08 5.93 7.45
CA ALA A 55 -9.36 5.20 6.22
C ALA A 55 -8.14 5.15 5.27
N PHE A 56 -7.39 6.26 5.19
CA PHE A 56 -6.16 6.32 4.39
C PHE A 56 -5.10 5.34 4.91
N ILE A 57 -4.90 5.25 6.22
CA ILE A 57 -3.95 4.30 6.83
C ILE A 57 -4.34 2.86 6.52
N GLN A 58 -5.63 2.52 6.57
CA GLN A 58 -6.10 1.18 6.22
C GLN A 58 -5.79 0.83 4.75
N SER A 59 -5.75 1.82 3.88
CA SER A 59 -5.43 1.66 2.46
C SER A 59 -3.94 1.68 2.18
N TYR A 60 -3.16 2.27 3.08
CA TYR A 60 -1.71 2.41 2.92
C TYR A 60 -1.02 1.14 3.41
N THR A 61 -0.39 0.44 2.49
CA THR A 61 0.45 -0.72 2.81
C THR A 61 1.91 -0.33 2.62
N GLU A 62 2.70 -0.42 3.69
CA GLU A 62 4.13 -0.19 3.62
C GLU A 62 4.77 -1.26 2.74
N LYS A 63 5.62 -0.83 1.80
CA LYS A 63 6.31 -1.77 0.91
C LYS A 63 7.45 -2.42 1.67
N VAL A 64 7.49 -3.73 1.64
CA VAL A 64 8.62 -4.51 2.15
C VAL A 64 9.79 -4.34 1.20
N VAL A 65 10.94 -3.97 1.73
CA VAL A 65 12.21 -3.88 0.98
C VAL A 65 13.12 -4.99 1.49
N ILE A 66 13.51 -5.89 0.59
CA ILE A 66 14.41 -7.01 0.89
C ILE A 66 15.82 -6.66 0.40
N GLU A 67 16.80 -6.99 1.21
CA GLU A 67 18.20 -6.77 0.88
C GLU A 67 18.59 -7.56 -0.38
N ASN A 68 19.38 -6.95 -1.27
CA ASN A 68 19.76 -7.46 -2.59
C ASN A 68 18.62 -7.64 -3.61
N ALA A 69 17.37 -7.33 -3.26
CA ALA A 69 16.30 -7.30 -4.23
C ALA A 69 16.45 -6.08 -5.17
N LYS A 70 16.25 -6.29 -6.45
CA LYS A 70 16.28 -5.23 -7.46
C LYS A 70 14.87 -4.90 -7.96
N TYR A 71 14.70 -3.65 -8.37
CA TYR A 71 13.44 -3.24 -8.97
C TYR A 71 13.27 -3.91 -10.35
N VAL A 72 12.15 -4.58 -10.53
CA VAL A 72 11.71 -5.12 -11.82
C VAL A 72 10.29 -4.62 -12.12
N PRO A 73 10.05 -4.04 -13.29
CA PRO A 73 8.71 -3.59 -13.66
C PRO A 73 7.79 -4.79 -13.91
N ILE A 74 6.57 -4.71 -13.37
CA ILE A 74 5.51 -5.68 -13.68
C ILE A 74 4.97 -5.32 -15.06
N VAL A 75 5.09 -6.25 -16.00
CA VAL A 75 4.66 -6.08 -17.39
C VAL A 75 3.30 -6.74 -17.67
N TYR A 76 2.89 -7.68 -16.82
CA TYR A 76 1.59 -8.31 -16.91
C TYR A 76 1.07 -8.70 -15.53
N ASP A 77 -0.18 -8.40 -15.27
CA ASP A 77 -0.89 -8.75 -14.05
C ASP A 77 -2.36 -8.98 -14.40
N ASN A 78 -2.84 -10.23 -14.26
CA ASN A 78 -4.25 -10.56 -14.54
C ASN A 78 -5.19 -10.24 -13.36
N GLY A 79 -4.66 -9.69 -12.27
CA GLY A 79 -5.44 -9.35 -11.08
C GLY A 79 -5.86 -10.55 -10.22
N PHE A 80 -5.52 -11.78 -10.58
CA PHE A 80 -5.95 -12.99 -9.89
C PHE A 80 -4.76 -13.89 -9.50
N ASP A 81 -4.24 -14.69 -10.43
CA ASP A 81 -3.28 -15.76 -10.11
C ASP A 81 -1.92 -15.65 -10.79
N LEU A 82 -1.72 -14.69 -11.72
CA LEU A 82 -0.50 -14.58 -12.50
C LEU A 82 0.04 -13.18 -12.57
N ILE A 83 1.31 -13.03 -12.21
CA ILE A 83 2.10 -11.80 -12.34
C ILE A 83 3.37 -12.13 -13.10
N ILE A 84 3.71 -11.28 -14.07
CA ILE A 84 4.95 -11.37 -14.84
C ILE A 84 5.70 -10.05 -14.72
N ALA A 85 6.93 -10.13 -14.21
CA ALA A 85 7.87 -9.02 -14.18
C ALA A 85 8.95 -9.22 -15.25
N LYS A 86 9.49 -8.13 -15.77
CA LYS A 86 10.57 -8.14 -16.77
C LYS A 86 11.87 -7.73 -16.11
N ALA A 87 12.87 -8.59 -16.15
CA ALA A 87 14.24 -8.27 -15.78
C ALA A 87 15.01 -7.69 -16.97
N ASP A 88 16.01 -6.86 -16.67
CA ASP A 88 16.96 -6.36 -17.66
C ASP A 88 17.93 -7.47 -18.11
N ASP A 89 18.67 -7.21 -19.20
CA ASP A 89 19.55 -8.20 -19.81
C ASP A 89 20.74 -8.60 -18.92
N ASP A 90 21.17 -7.71 -18.04
CA ASP A 90 22.28 -7.87 -17.10
C ASP A 90 21.82 -8.16 -15.65
N PHE A 91 20.58 -8.66 -15.48
CA PHE A 91 20.03 -8.92 -14.15
C PHE A 91 20.83 -10.01 -13.41
N PRO A 92 21.38 -9.71 -12.21
CA PRO A 92 22.19 -10.67 -11.46
C PRO A 92 21.37 -11.88 -10.98
N GLU A 93 21.93 -13.08 -11.15
CA GLU A 93 21.26 -14.32 -10.70
C GLU A 93 21.02 -14.34 -9.18
N GLU A 94 21.96 -13.80 -8.40
CA GLU A 94 21.85 -13.69 -6.93
C GLU A 94 20.70 -12.79 -6.46
N SER A 95 20.21 -11.88 -7.32
CA SER A 95 19.09 -10.99 -7.01
C SER A 95 17.72 -11.57 -7.42
N ILE A 96 17.68 -12.71 -8.10
CA ILE A 96 16.40 -13.31 -8.57
C ILE A 96 15.52 -13.69 -7.38
N GLU A 97 16.06 -14.47 -6.45
CA GLU A 97 15.31 -14.97 -5.29
C GLU A 97 14.84 -13.84 -4.35
N PRO A 98 15.72 -12.90 -3.92
CA PRO A 98 15.28 -11.75 -3.12
C PRO A 98 14.24 -10.87 -3.82
N THR A 99 14.35 -10.71 -5.15
CA THR A 99 13.37 -9.92 -5.92
C THR A 99 12.02 -10.62 -6.00
N LEU A 100 11.99 -11.94 -6.20
CA LEU A 100 10.75 -12.73 -6.16
C LEU A 100 10.09 -12.67 -4.80
N GLU A 101 10.86 -12.78 -3.73
CA GLU A 101 10.37 -12.67 -2.36
C GLU A 101 9.78 -11.27 -2.12
N GLN A 102 10.49 -10.21 -2.49
CA GLN A 102 10.00 -8.84 -2.38
C GLN A 102 8.71 -8.60 -3.16
N LEU A 103 8.60 -9.11 -4.38
CA LEU A 103 7.38 -9.04 -5.17
C LEU A 103 6.23 -9.78 -4.48
N SER A 104 6.52 -10.95 -3.92
CA SER A 104 5.53 -11.79 -3.24
C SER A 104 5.01 -11.11 -1.95
N GLU A 105 5.89 -10.49 -1.15
CA GLU A 105 5.50 -9.79 0.08
C GLU A 105 4.71 -8.51 -0.21
N ASN A 106 5.03 -7.83 -1.31
CA ASN A 106 4.34 -6.60 -1.73
C ASN A 106 3.05 -6.85 -2.53
N LEU A 107 2.58 -8.09 -2.63
CA LEU A 107 1.30 -8.41 -3.27
C LEU A 107 0.12 -7.74 -2.58
N ARG A 108 -0.67 -6.99 -3.35
CA ARG A 108 -1.95 -6.49 -2.87
C ARG A 108 -2.95 -7.65 -2.74
N LYS A 109 -3.54 -7.81 -1.57
CA LYS A 109 -4.50 -8.87 -1.28
C LYS A 109 -5.76 -8.75 -2.15
N GLY A 110 -6.42 -7.63 -2.17
CA GLY A 110 -7.53 -7.29 -3.07
C GLY A 110 -8.37 -8.50 -3.53
N SER A 111 -8.53 -8.63 -4.84
CA SER A 111 -9.26 -9.73 -5.50
C SER A 111 -8.54 -11.10 -5.45
N ARG A 112 -7.31 -11.15 -4.93
CA ARG A 112 -6.49 -12.37 -4.86
C ARG A 112 -6.69 -13.17 -3.58
N SER A 113 -7.61 -12.78 -2.72
CA SER A 113 -7.88 -13.46 -1.45
C SER A 113 -8.25 -14.93 -1.70
N GLY A 114 -7.48 -15.86 -1.14
CA GLY A 114 -7.64 -17.30 -1.35
C GLY A 114 -7.01 -17.87 -2.63
N ALA A 115 -6.40 -17.04 -3.48
CA ALA A 115 -5.75 -17.51 -4.70
C ALA A 115 -4.29 -17.91 -4.47
N ASN A 116 -3.82 -18.88 -5.28
CA ASN A 116 -2.41 -19.20 -5.41
C ASN A 116 -1.82 -18.35 -6.54
N VAL A 117 -1.09 -17.31 -6.18
CA VAL A 117 -0.52 -16.38 -7.15
C VAL A 117 0.86 -16.87 -7.59
N LYS A 118 1.05 -17.02 -8.89
CA LYS A 118 2.34 -17.31 -9.53
C LYS A 118 2.99 -16.01 -9.97
N ILE A 119 4.20 -15.77 -9.47
CA ILE A 119 5.01 -14.62 -9.86
C ILE A 119 6.19 -15.14 -10.66
N LYS A 120 6.35 -14.63 -11.88
CA LYS A 120 7.43 -15.02 -12.80
C LYS A 120 8.26 -13.80 -13.16
N ILE A 121 9.58 -13.95 -13.08
CA ILE A 121 10.51 -12.98 -13.64
C ILE A 121 10.98 -13.55 -14.98
N ARG A 122 10.84 -12.77 -16.05
CA ARG A 122 11.31 -13.14 -17.39
C ARG A 122 12.35 -12.15 -17.88
N LYS A 123 13.30 -12.66 -18.62
CA LYS A 123 14.33 -11.93 -19.36
C LYS A 123 14.10 -12.13 -20.85
N LEU A 124 14.49 -11.16 -21.66
CA LEU A 124 14.46 -11.29 -23.12
C LEU A 124 15.86 -11.73 -23.59
N GLU A 125 15.99 -12.94 -24.09
CA GLU A 125 17.19 -13.41 -24.76
C GLU A 125 17.13 -13.09 -26.26
N LYS A 126 18.14 -12.37 -26.77
CA LYS A 126 18.29 -12.17 -28.21
C LYS A 126 18.76 -13.45 -28.88
N ILE A 127 17.96 -13.97 -29.80
CA ILE A 127 18.32 -15.12 -30.64
C ILE A 127 18.95 -14.61 -31.95
N SER A 128 18.49 -13.48 -32.47
CA SER A 128 18.93 -12.82 -33.70
C SER A 128 18.72 -11.32 -33.57
N ASP A 129 19.27 -10.51 -34.48
CA ASP A 129 19.18 -9.04 -34.44
C ASP A 129 17.73 -8.54 -34.32
N ASP A 130 16.75 -9.25 -34.87
CA ASP A 130 15.33 -8.88 -34.88
C ASP A 130 14.43 -9.78 -34.02
N VAL A 131 14.97 -10.84 -33.39
CA VAL A 131 14.17 -11.83 -32.67
C VAL A 131 14.68 -12.01 -31.25
N SER A 132 13.79 -11.73 -30.27
CA SER A 132 14.04 -11.99 -28.85
C SER A 132 13.04 -12.98 -28.30
N LYS A 133 13.50 -13.94 -27.51
CA LYS A 133 12.68 -14.94 -26.83
C LYS A 133 12.54 -14.60 -25.35
N PRO A 134 11.34 -14.59 -24.78
CA PRO A 134 11.17 -14.47 -23.35
C PRO A 134 11.56 -15.78 -22.65
N VAL A 135 12.50 -15.70 -21.72
CA VAL A 135 12.93 -16.84 -20.88
C VAL A 135 12.56 -16.52 -19.43
N VAL A 136 11.92 -17.46 -18.74
CA VAL A 136 11.64 -17.34 -17.31
C VAL A 136 12.91 -17.69 -16.55
N ILE A 137 13.41 -16.71 -15.77
CA ILE A 137 14.63 -16.86 -14.96
C ILE A 137 14.34 -17.19 -13.51
N GLY A 138 13.10 -16.95 -13.05
CA GLY A 138 12.66 -17.28 -11.69
C GLY A 138 11.15 -17.32 -11.58
N GLU A 139 10.67 -18.19 -10.70
CA GLU A 139 9.25 -18.35 -10.40
C GLU A 139 9.03 -18.60 -8.91
N VAL A 140 8.04 -17.94 -8.32
CA VAL A 140 7.58 -18.21 -6.95
C VAL A 140 6.05 -18.31 -6.92
N GLN A 141 5.55 -19.13 -6.03
CA GLN A 141 4.12 -19.30 -5.81
C GLN A 141 3.77 -18.90 -4.38
N LYS A 142 2.84 -17.99 -4.22
CA LYS A 142 2.36 -17.52 -2.91
C LYS A 142 0.87 -17.73 -2.77
N ASN A 143 0.48 -18.38 -1.67
CA ASN A 143 -0.92 -18.46 -1.28
C ASN A 143 -1.32 -17.18 -0.53
N VAL A 144 -2.29 -16.45 -1.07
CA VAL A 144 -2.83 -15.25 -0.44
C VAL A 144 -3.98 -15.67 0.47
N LYS A 145 -3.68 -15.85 1.77
CA LYS A 145 -4.68 -16.28 2.76
C LYS A 145 -5.86 -15.29 2.81
N MET A 146 -7.06 -15.83 2.89
CA MET A 146 -8.24 -15.07 3.30
C MET A 146 -8.07 -14.65 4.77
N ASN A 147 -8.20 -13.38 5.06
CA ASN A 147 -8.36 -12.84 6.41
C ASN A 147 -9.83 -12.67 6.72
#